data_b408251b8a335dd77850c4ea29918c44
#
_entry.id   b408251b8a335dd77850c4ea29918c44
#
_cell.length_a   1.000
_cell.length_b   1.000
_cell.length_c   1.000
_cell.angle_alpha   90.00
_cell.angle_beta   90.00
_cell.angle_gamma   90.00
#
_symmetry.space_group_name_H-M   'P 1'
#
loop_
_entity.id
_entity.type
_entity.pdbx_description
1 polymer ?
#
loop_
_entity_poly.entity_id
_entity_poly.type
_entity_poly.pdbx_seq_one_letter_code
_entity_poly.pdbx_strand_id
1 'polypeptide(L)'
;MVLSSESTQHQKVHEGIYRHVPGDRRPIFSLVRQHLDDFLTELSESLRSGSYEPDPLLSFGIPKGTSGEVRTLHIPSIRDRVVERAVVNAIAHRADLAMSPCSFAYRMGIGTDDAVDHLARLRDAGYCYVLRTDIEDYFPNLSIEDALAALSPIAGYPRTIDLIRLIARPRHARGERRTRNRGIAQGSCLSPLLANLALTGVDRAMGDAGYGYTRFADDIVICSPHEPDLLEALELLDSLLTPRGLRLNQEKTAMTSFDEGFCYLGTDFSRSFPPVDPRHDIKGRPDPDQVVYVGRDGARVRIRQNRLIVDGADGLPQVSIPRRAVSRIVLTGAVGLSSGARSWALYNDIDVIFLSRHGGYLGQLAGPRSTASARQLLTQASFATNDDTRLPLARAIVRAKMRHQVSVLHRTGRRSRESDVETPCTTIRQLAADAGLYRGV
;
A
#
# COMPACT_ATOMS: atom_id res chain seq x y z
N MET A 1 7.83 43.69 -31.87
CA MET A 1 7.57 42.45 -32.64
C MET A 1 8.09 41.18 -31.95
N VAL A 2 8.80 41.29 -30.85
CA VAL A 2 9.31 40.16 -30.06
C VAL A 2 8.28 39.68 -28.99
N LEU A 3 7.42 40.58 -28.50
CA LEU A 3 6.39 40.28 -27.52
C LEU A 3 5.24 39.35 -28.01
N SER A 4 5.04 39.26 -29.34
CA SER A 4 4.01 38.43 -29.94
C SER A 4 4.36 36.93 -30.01
N SER A 5 5.67 36.61 -30.01
CA SER A 5 6.11 35.21 -30.08
C SER A 5 6.08 34.52 -28.72
N GLU A 6 6.42 35.22 -27.63
CA GLU A 6 6.38 34.70 -26.27
C GLU A 6 4.95 34.49 -25.80
N SER A 7 4.03 35.44 -26.02
CA SER A 7 2.62 35.29 -25.69
C SER A 7 1.96 34.13 -26.45
N THR A 8 2.33 33.90 -27.71
CA THR A 8 1.83 32.81 -28.53
C THR A 8 2.37 31.45 -28.04
N GLN A 9 3.61 31.43 -27.53
CA GLN A 9 4.22 30.20 -26.99
C GLN A 9 3.65 29.84 -25.61
N HIS A 10 3.42 30.81 -24.74
CA HIS A 10 2.71 30.65 -23.48
C HIS A 10 1.27 30.17 -23.73
N GLN A 11 0.56 30.72 -24.69
CA GLN A 11 -0.79 30.29 -25.04
C GLN A 11 -0.81 28.86 -25.60
N LYS A 12 0.19 28.43 -26.37
CA LYS A 12 0.32 27.05 -26.85
C LYS A 12 0.65 26.06 -25.74
N VAL A 13 1.48 26.43 -24.77
CA VAL A 13 1.76 25.62 -23.59
C VAL A 13 0.48 25.47 -22.74
N HIS A 14 -0.23 26.57 -22.55
CA HIS A 14 -1.51 26.62 -21.84
C HIS A 14 -2.56 25.74 -22.54
N GLU A 15 -2.73 25.90 -23.85
CA GLU A 15 -3.64 25.07 -24.66
C GLU A 15 -3.24 23.58 -24.65
N GLY A 16 -1.93 23.26 -24.66
CA GLY A 16 -1.41 21.91 -24.58
C GLY A 16 -1.70 21.24 -23.24
N ILE A 17 -1.64 21.99 -22.13
CA ILE A 17 -1.98 21.52 -20.78
C ILE A 17 -3.47 21.19 -20.67
N TYR A 18 -4.32 21.92 -21.38
CA TYR A 18 -5.78 21.78 -21.32
C TYR A 18 -6.36 20.83 -22.38
N ARG A 19 -5.65 20.55 -23.47
CA ARG A 19 -6.05 19.55 -24.47
C ARG A 19 -5.69 18.14 -24.02
N HIS A 20 -6.36 17.66 -23.00
CA HIS A 20 -6.15 16.32 -22.53
C HIS A 20 -7.01 15.33 -23.33
N VAL A 21 -6.35 14.55 -24.19
CA VAL A 21 -6.94 13.35 -24.80
C VAL A 21 -6.65 12.17 -23.89
N PRO A 22 -7.65 11.40 -23.42
CA PRO A 22 -7.42 10.21 -22.62
C PRO A 22 -6.47 9.25 -23.36
N GLY A 23 -5.35 8.92 -22.70
CA GLY A 23 -4.35 7.97 -23.20
C GLY A 23 -3.05 8.57 -23.71
N ASP A 24 -2.99 9.83 -24.15
CA ASP A 24 -1.76 10.48 -24.60
C ASP A 24 -1.29 11.55 -23.62
N ARG A 25 -0.64 11.10 -22.56
CA ARG A 25 -0.06 12.00 -21.52
C ARG A 25 1.32 12.52 -21.87
N ARG A 26 2.01 11.93 -22.84
CA ARG A 26 3.43 12.21 -23.12
C ARG A 26 3.71 13.61 -23.67
N PRO A 27 2.94 14.15 -24.65
CA PRO A 27 3.18 15.48 -25.17
C PRO A 27 3.02 16.58 -24.11
N ILE A 28 2.05 16.43 -23.21
CA ILE A 28 1.73 17.40 -22.17
C ILE A 28 2.84 17.48 -21.12
N PHE A 29 3.30 16.32 -20.62
CA PHE A 29 4.42 16.27 -19.68
C PHE A 29 5.72 16.76 -20.26
N SER A 30 5.99 16.51 -21.55
CA SER A 30 7.19 17.01 -22.21
C SER A 30 7.18 18.52 -22.34
N LEU A 31 6.05 19.13 -22.67
CA LEU A 31 5.90 20.59 -22.77
C LEU A 31 6.08 21.28 -21.41
N VAL A 32 5.42 20.79 -20.37
CA VAL A 32 5.61 21.32 -19.01
C VAL A 32 7.07 21.17 -18.56
N ARG A 33 7.72 20.04 -18.90
CA ARG A 33 9.13 19.82 -18.57
C ARG A 33 10.08 20.75 -19.29
N GLN A 34 9.78 21.13 -20.52
CA GLN A 34 10.59 22.07 -21.31
C GLN A 34 10.51 23.51 -20.78
N HIS A 35 9.36 23.90 -20.19
CA HIS A 35 9.08 25.25 -19.68
C HIS A 35 8.74 25.21 -18.17
N LEU A 36 9.41 24.36 -17.41
CA LEU A 36 9.06 24.09 -16.02
C LEU A 36 9.18 25.33 -15.13
N ASP A 37 10.25 26.09 -15.31
CA ASP A 37 10.53 27.27 -14.46
C ASP A 37 9.51 28.39 -14.72
N ASP A 38 9.16 28.64 -15.97
CA ASP A 38 8.13 29.62 -16.34
C ASP A 38 6.77 29.20 -15.80
N PHE A 39 6.42 27.93 -15.99
CA PHE A 39 5.17 27.33 -15.49
C PHE A 39 5.05 27.43 -13.95
N LEU A 40 6.11 27.12 -13.22
CA LEU A 40 6.11 27.22 -11.75
C LEU A 40 6.07 28.66 -11.26
N THR A 41 6.74 29.58 -11.98
CA THR A 41 6.73 31.01 -11.68
C THR A 41 5.33 31.58 -11.84
N GLU A 42 4.69 31.37 -12.98
CA GLU A 42 3.32 31.82 -13.25
C GLU A 42 2.33 31.26 -12.21
N LEU A 43 2.44 29.96 -11.91
CA LEU A 43 1.58 29.31 -10.92
C LEU A 43 1.77 29.90 -9.52
N SER A 44 3.03 30.14 -9.12
CA SER A 44 3.37 30.77 -7.84
C SER A 44 2.84 32.20 -7.73
N GLU A 45 2.93 32.99 -8.80
CA GLU A 45 2.42 34.36 -8.87
C GLU A 45 0.88 34.38 -8.75
N SER A 46 0.19 33.46 -9.45
CA SER A 46 -1.26 33.35 -9.37
C SER A 46 -1.75 32.97 -7.96
N LEU A 47 -1.03 32.11 -7.25
CA LEU A 47 -1.33 31.75 -5.86
C LEU A 47 -1.06 32.91 -4.89
N ARG A 48 0.03 33.66 -5.07
CA ARG A 48 0.37 34.81 -4.22
C ARG A 48 -0.60 35.97 -4.38
N SER A 49 -0.98 36.27 -5.62
CA SER A 49 -1.95 37.33 -5.94
C SER A 49 -3.38 36.98 -5.59
N GLY A 50 -3.67 35.70 -5.36
CA GLY A 50 -5.03 35.20 -5.15
C GLY A 50 -5.86 35.10 -6.43
N SER A 51 -5.22 35.19 -7.61
CA SER A 51 -5.89 35.05 -8.91
C SER A 51 -5.97 33.58 -9.39
N TYR A 52 -5.47 32.63 -8.59
CA TYR A 52 -5.55 31.23 -8.94
C TYR A 52 -7.00 30.73 -8.93
N GLU A 53 -7.44 30.26 -10.09
CA GLU A 53 -8.72 29.56 -10.26
C GLU A 53 -8.45 28.14 -10.75
N PRO A 54 -8.96 27.11 -10.07
CA PRO A 54 -8.78 25.75 -10.53
C PRO A 54 -9.60 25.43 -11.78
N ASP A 55 -9.05 24.58 -12.63
CA ASP A 55 -9.68 24.16 -13.88
C ASP A 55 -10.88 23.21 -13.64
N PRO A 56 -11.80 23.09 -14.62
CA PRO A 56 -12.81 22.04 -14.61
C PRO A 56 -12.16 20.65 -14.55
N LEU A 57 -12.80 19.73 -13.80
CA LEU A 57 -12.36 18.35 -13.69
C LEU A 57 -12.71 17.57 -14.95
N LEU A 58 -11.83 16.65 -15.35
CA LEU A 58 -12.08 15.69 -16.42
C LEU A 58 -12.69 14.41 -15.82
N SER A 59 -13.88 14.04 -16.30
CA SER A 59 -14.60 12.87 -15.80
C SER A 59 -14.33 11.64 -16.66
N PHE A 60 -13.96 10.52 -16.04
CA PHE A 60 -13.74 9.23 -16.68
C PHE A 60 -14.50 8.13 -15.96
N GLY A 61 -15.29 7.36 -16.70
CA GLY A 61 -15.91 6.15 -16.18
C GLY A 61 -14.94 4.96 -16.18
N ILE A 62 -14.74 4.32 -15.04
CA ILE A 62 -13.99 3.07 -14.92
C ILE A 62 -14.93 1.97 -14.43
N PRO A 63 -15.01 0.81 -15.11
CA PRO A 63 -15.82 -0.30 -14.66
C PRO A 63 -15.44 -0.77 -13.25
N LYS A 64 -16.42 -0.95 -12.37
CA LYS A 64 -16.25 -1.41 -10.99
C LYS A 64 -16.31 -2.94 -10.95
N GLY A 65 -15.17 -3.60 -11.12
CA GLY A 65 -15.10 -5.06 -11.13
C GLY A 65 -15.88 -5.70 -12.28
N THR A 66 -16.63 -6.76 -11.98
CA THR A 66 -17.48 -7.53 -12.95
C THR A 66 -18.96 -7.17 -12.86
N SER A 67 -19.36 -6.24 -11.97
CA SER A 67 -20.78 -5.91 -11.71
C SER A 67 -21.44 -5.04 -12.79
N GLY A 68 -20.67 -4.50 -13.74
CA GLY A 68 -21.20 -3.55 -14.73
C GLY A 68 -21.38 -2.13 -14.22
N GLU A 69 -21.20 -1.89 -12.94
CA GLU A 69 -21.20 -0.55 -12.35
C GLU A 69 -20.00 0.27 -12.82
N VAL A 70 -20.18 1.58 -12.98
CA VAL A 70 -19.13 2.51 -13.41
C VAL A 70 -18.78 3.46 -12.27
N ARG A 71 -17.51 3.46 -11.85
CA ARG A 71 -16.96 4.47 -10.94
C ARG A 71 -16.48 5.65 -11.77
N THR A 72 -16.98 6.86 -11.47
CA THR A 72 -16.52 8.07 -12.14
C THR A 72 -15.31 8.65 -11.41
N LEU A 73 -14.17 8.71 -12.11
CA LEU A 73 -12.99 9.44 -11.65
C LEU A 73 -13.02 10.86 -12.19
N HIS A 74 -12.68 11.81 -11.33
CA HIS A 74 -12.56 13.21 -11.65
C HIS A 74 -11.08 13.62 -11.57
N ILE A 75 -10.46 13.83 -12.71
CA ILE A 75 -9.01 14.08 -12.80
C ILE A 75 -8.77 15.59 -12.91
N PRO A 76 -8.04 16.22 -11.97
CA PRO A 76 -7.62 17.60 -12.07
C PRO A 76 -6.58 17.80 -13.18
N SER A 77 -6.48 19.03 -13.69
CA SER A 77 -5.43 19.43 -14.64
C SER A 77 -4.04 19.23 -14.02
N ILE A 78 -2.99 19.22 -14.85
CA ILE A 78 -1.61 19.13 -14.37
C ILE A 78 -1.30 20.29 -13.42
N ARG A 79 -1.75 21.50 -13.76
CA ARG A 79 -1.62 22.71 -12.96
C ARG A 79 -2.23 22.52 -11.56
N ASP A 80 -3.47 22.07 -11.49
CA ASP A 80 -4.18 21.82 -10.24
C ASP A 80 -3.53 20.69 -9.44
N ARG A 81 -3.08 19.62 -10.10
CA ARG A 81 -2.38 18.51 -9.43
C ARG A 81 -1.07 18.96 -8.78
N VAL A 82 -0.35 19.93 -9.36
CA VAL A 82 0.84 20.52 -8.75
C VAL A 82 0.46 21.29 -7.48
N VAL A 83 -0.59 22.13 -7.55
CA VAL A 83 -1.08 22.88 -6.39
C VAL A 83 -1.59 21.93 -5.30
N GLU A 84 -2.41 20.94 -5.65
CA GLU A 84 -2.91 19.94 -4.70
C GLU A 84 -1.77 19.21 -4.00
N ARG A 85 -0.75 18.80 -4.75
CA ARG A 85 0.42 18.13 -4.19
C ARG A 85 1.22 19.03 -3.26
N ALA A 86 1.41 20.30 -3.62
CA ALA A 86 2.07 21.26 -2.76
C ALA A 86 1.31 21.49 -1.47
N VAL A 87 -0.02 21.59 -1.52
CA VAL A 87 -0.89 21.68 -0.35
C VAL A 87 -0.77 20.43 0.52
N VAL A 88 -0.91 19.24 -0.07
CA VAL A 88 -0.76 17.97 0.68
C VAL A 88 0.59 17.91 1.38
N ASN A 89 1.69 18.22 0.68
CA ASN A 89 3.03 18.20 1.28
C ASN A 89 3.17 19.19 2.45
N ALA A 90 2.50 20.33 2.39
CA ALA A 90 2.56 21.35 3.43
C ALA A 90 1.77 20.96 4.71
N ILE A 91 0.64 20.23 4.55
CA ILE A 91 -0.27 19.95 5.66
C ILE A 91 -0.26 18.49 6.13
N ALA A 92 0.23 17.52 5.32
CA ALA A 92 0.06 16.09 5.58
C ALA A 92 0.57 15.66 6.97
N HIS A 93 1.73 16.13 7.39
CA HIS A 93 2.29 15.77 8.71
C HIS A 93 1.41 16.29 9.86
N ARG A 94 0.93 17.53 9.77
CA ARG A 94 0.05 18.10 10.80
C ARG A 94 -1.31 17.43 10.81
N ALA A 95 -1.86 17.14 9.62
CA ALA A 95 -3.11 16.41 9.46
C ALA A 95 -3.03 15.00 10.04
N ASP A 96 -1.90 14.31 9.83
CA ASP A 96 -1.65 12.97 10.39
C ASP A 96 -1.71 12.95 11.91
N LEU A 97 -1.14 13.96 12.57
CA LEU A 97 -1.19 14.12 14.03
C LEU A 97 -2.61 14.34 14.58
N ALA A 98 -3.52 14.87 13.78
CA ALA A 98 -4.91 15.09 14.17
C ALA A 98 -5.80 13.87 13.95
N MET A 99 -5.40 12.92 13.11
CA MET A 99 -6.15 11.71 12.81
C MET A 99 -6.14 10.73 13.98
N SER A 100 -7.22 9.95 14.08
CA SER A 100 -7.31 8.87 15.07
C SER A 100 -6.24 7.80 14.81
N PRO A 101 -5.65 7.21 15.85
CA PRO A 101 -4.74 6.05 15.71
C PRO A 101 -5.43 4.81 15.10
N CYS A 102 -6.78 4.76 15.14
CA CYS A 102 -7.57 3.67 14.56
C CYS A 102 -7.91 3.87 13.07
N SER A 103 -7.44 4.94 12.44
CA SER A 103 -7.61 5.22 11.00
C SER A 103 -6.30 4.99 10.26
N PHE A 104 -6.29 4.09 9.27
CA PHE A 104 -5.06 3.57 8.67
C PHE A 104 -4.85 3.92 7.20
N ALA A 105 -5.92 4.22 6.43
CA ALA A 105 -5.79 4.50 5.00
C ALA A 105 -5.14 5.87 4.74
N TYR A 106 -4.46 6.00 3.59
CA TYR A 106 -3.95 7.27 3.03
C TYR A 106 -3.01 8.06 3.94
N ARG A 107 -2.38 7.41 4.92
CA ARG A 107 -1.43 8.00 5.85
C ARG A 107 0.00 7.64 5.47
N MET A 108 0.94 8.55 5.72
CA MET A 108 2.34 8.33 5.37
C MET A 108 2.99 7.30 6.30
N GLY A 109 3.46 6.20 5.71
CA GLY A 109 4.13 5.14 6.45
C GLY A 109 3.22 4.22 7.25
N ILE A 110 1.88 4.35 7.08
CA ILE A 110 0.85 3.50 7.67
C ILE A 110 0.02 2.92 6.52
N GLY A 111 -0.34 1.66 6.60
CA GLY A 111 -1.04 0.96 5.51
C GLY A 111 -1.93 -0.19 5.96
N THR A 112 -2.20 -1.08 5.03
CA THR A 112 -3.06 -2.25 5.27
C THR A 112 -2.51 -3.18 6.34
N ASP A 113 -1.19 -3.35 6.40
CA ASP A 113 -0.55 -4.21 7.38
C ASP A 113 -0.72 -3.68 8.81
N ASP A 114 -0.68 -2.34 8.98
CA ASP A 114 -0.93 -1.68 10.28
C ASP A 114 -2.37 -1.88 10.75
N ALA A 115 -3.35 -1.75 9.84
CA ALA A 115 -4.76 -2.00 10.14
C ALA A 115 -5.03 -3.47 10.51
N VAL A 116 -4.40 -4.39 9.76
CA VAL A 116 -4.51 -5.83 10.04
C VAL A 116 -3.89 -6.18 11.37
N ASP A 117 -2.72 -5.61 11.71
CA ASP A 117 -2.07 -5.86 12.99
C ASP A 117 -2.85 -5.28 14.18
N HIS A 118 -3.40 -4.08 14.00
CA HIS A 118 -4.28 -3.48 15.00
C HIS A 118 -5.49 -4.38 15.28
N LEU A 119 -6.15 -4.89 14.23
CA LEU A 119 -7.28 -5.79 14.39
C LEU A 119 -6.90 -7.13 15.03
N ALA A 120 -5.71 -7.66 14.72
CA ALA A 120 -5.19 -8.86 15.37
C ALA A 120 -4.92 -8.64 16.86
N ARG A 121 -4.43 -7.46 17.26
CA ARG A 121 -4.25 -7.06 18.67
C ARG A 121 -5.59 -6.98 19.41
N LEU A 122 -6.63 -6.43 18.79
CA LEU A 122 -7.96 -6.38 19.36
C LEU A 122 -8.49 -7.82 19.63
N ARG A 123 -8.36 -8.73 18.67
CA ARG A 123 -8.68 -10.14 18.87
C ARG A 123 -7.93 -10.73 20.05
N ASP A 124 -6.61 -10.57 20.10
CA ASP A 124 -5.75 -11.14 21.17
C ASP A 124 -6.04 -10.50 22.54
N ALA A 125 -6.63 -9.29 22.56
CA ALA A 125 -7.14 -8.62 23.74
C ALA A 125 -8.54 -9.09 24.16
N GLY A 126 -9.14 -10.05 23.43
CA GLY A 126 -10.42 -10.66 23.80
C GLY A 126 -11.66 -10.06 23.10
N TYR A 127 -11.48 -9.18 22.12
CA TYR A 127 -12.57 -8.67 21.29
C TYR A 127 -12.97 -9.71 20.24
N CYS A 128 -13.83 -10.67 20.62
CA CYS A 128 -14.12 -11.86 19.81
C CYS A 128 -15.15 -11.65 18.72
N TYR A 129 -16.09 -10.73 18.92
CA TYR A 129 -17.19 -10.46 17.98
C TYR A 129 -16.88 -9.28 17.09
N VAL A 130 -17.32 -9.33 15.84
CA VAL A 130 -16.88 -8.42 14.78
C VAL A 130 -18.08 -7.93 13.97
N LEU A 131 -18.26 -6.63 13.89
CA LEU A 131 -19.15 -5.95 12.94
C LEU A 131 -18.30 -5.36 11.81
N ARG A 132 -18.63 -5.72 10.57
CA ARG A 132 -18.02 -5.16 9.37
C ARG A 132 -19.05 -4.34 8.63
N THR A 133 -18.65 -3.16 8.17
CA THR A 133 -19.51 -2.27 7.41
C THR A 133 -18.69 -1.36 6.49
N ASP A 134 -19.35 -0.69 5.56
CA ASP A 134 -18.75 0.20 4.56
C ASP A 134 -19.65 1.43 4.42
N ILE A 135 -19.09 2.59 4.16
CA ILE A 135 -19.87 3.81 3.94
C ILE A 135 -20.29 3.88 2.47
N GLU A 136 -21.60 3.97 2.21
CA GLU A 136 -22.16 4.04 0.87
C GLU A 136 -21.74 5.32 0.15
N ASP A 137 -21.17 5.15 -1.06
CA ASP A 137 -20.74 6.26 -1.92
C ASP A 137 -19.98 7.36 -1.16
N TYR A 138 -18.98 6.95 -0.37
CA TYR A 138 -18.28 7.79 0.58
C TYR A 138 -17.78 9.12 -0.02
N PHE A 139 -16.95 9.08 -1.05
CA PHE A 139 -16.38 10.29 -1.69
C PHE A 139 -17.44 11.22 -2.30
N PRO A 140 -18.45 10.72 -3.00
CA PRO A 140 -19.53 11.54 -3.53
C PRO A 140 -20.42 12.21 -2.47
N ASN A 141 -20.53 11.64 -1.28
CA ASN A 141 -21.41 12.13 -0.22
C ASN A 141 -20.69 12.91 0.89
N LEU A 142 -19.38 12.95 0.86
CA LEU A 142 -18.56 13.56 1.91
C LEU A 142 -18.75 15.07 1.98
N SER A 143 -18.85 15.61 3.20
CA SER A 143 -18.88 17.04 3.46
C SER A 143 -17.46 17.61 3.50
N ILE A 144 -17.17 18.56 2.60
CA ILE A 144 -15.88 19.28 2.60
C ILE A 144 -15.74 20.10 3.89
N GLU A 145 -16.83 20.66 4.40
CA GLU A 145 -16.80 21.51 5.59
C GLU A 145 -16.44 20.70 6.85
N ASP A 146 -16.85 19.44 6.96
CA ASP A 146 -16.42 18.56 8.05
C ASP A 146 -14.90 18.31 8.03
N ALA A 147 -14.34 18.08 6.84
CA ALA A 147 -12.89 17.94 6.67
C ALA A 147 -12.15 19.25 7.00
N LEU A 148 -12.69 20.40 6.57
CA LEU A 148 -12.10 21.71 6.85
C LEU A 148 -12.22 22.10 8.31
N ALA A 149 -13.30 21.73 8.99
CA ALA A 149 -13.46 21.93 10.44
C ALA A 149 -12.38 21.17 11.23
N ALA A 150 -12.10 19.90 10.85
CA ALA A 150 -11.03 19.12 11.46
C ALA A 150 -9.63 19.66 11.12
N LEU A 151 -9.46 20.26 9.93
CA LEU A 151 -8.19 20.80 9.47
C LEU A 151 -7.91 22.20 10.03
N SER A 152 -8.92 23.04 10.27
CA SER A 152 -8.78 24.44 10.66
C SER A 152 -7.85 24.66 11.86
N PRO A 153 -7.90 23.86 12.94
CA PRO A 153 -7.00 24.05 14.10
C PRO A 153 -5.53 23.79 13.80
N ILE A 154 -5.25 23.03 12.72
CA ILE A 154 -3.90 22.52 12.42
C ILE A 154 -3.28 23.12 11.16
N ALA A 155 -4.06 23.75 10.29
CA ALA A 155 -3.59 24.30 9.01
C ALA A 155 -2.66 25.52 9.17
N GLY A 156 -2.74 26.21 10.28
CA GLY A 156 -1.86 27.33 10.63
C GLY A 156 -2.21 28.67 9.98
N TYR A 157 -2.77 28.68 8.78
CA TYR A 157 -3.11 29.92 8.03
C TYR A 157 -4.51 29.85 7.40
N PRO A 158 -5.38 30.86 7.62
CA PRO A 158 -6.72 30.90 7.02
C PRO A 158 -6.69 30.80 5.48
N ARG A 159 -5.76 31.44 4.83
CA ARG A 159 -5.59 31.38 3.35
C ARG A 159 -5.39 29.95 2.83
N THR A 160 -4.74 29.08 3.62
CA THR A 160 -4.59 27.65 3.26
C THR A 160 -5.93 26.93 3.26
N ILE A 161 -6.78 27.22 4.23
CA ILE A 161 -8.15 26.66 4.30
C ILE A 161 -8.99 27.13 3.12
N ASP A 162 -8.92 28.42 2.76
CA ASP A 162 -9.66 28.99 1.62
C ASP A 162 -9.18 28.37 0.30
N LEU A 163 -7.88 28.17 0.13
CA LEU A 163 -7.32 27.49 -1.04
C LEU A 163 -7.80 26.04 -1.12
N ILE A 164 -7.77 25.30 -0.01
CA ILE A 164 -8.25 23.91 0.05
C ILE A 164 -9.74 23.86 -0.28
N ARG A 165 -10.54 24.76 0.29
CA ARG A 165 -11.98 24.88 -0.01
C ARG A 165 -12.21 25.15 -1.50
N LEU A 166 -11.41 26.03 -2.12
CA LEU A 166 -11.49 26.35 -3.54
C LEU A 166 -11.17 25.13 -4.41
N ILE A 167 -10.11 24.39 -4.09
CA ILE A 167 -9.65 23.22 -4.86
C ILE A 167 -10.59 22.02 -4.68
N ALA A 168 -11.05 21.78 -3.46
CA ALA A 168 -11.84 20.61 -3.12
C ALA A 168 -13.29 20.68 -3.59
N ARG A 169 -13.82 21.88 -3.90
CA ARG A 169 -15.18 22.02 -4.40
C ARG A 169 -15.40 21.23 -5.69
N PRO A 170 -16.57 20.56 -5.83
CA PRO A 170 -16.91 19.90 -7.09
C PRO A 170 -16.96 20.91 -8.23
N ARG A 171 -16.17 20.67 -9.27
CA ARG A 171 -16.06 21.52 -10.46
C ARG A 171 -16.49 20.70 -11.66
N HIS A 172 -17.62 21.06 -12.25
CA HIS A 172 -18.18 20.37 -13.41
C HIS A 172 -17.66 21.03 -14.70
N ALA A 173 -17.51 20.23 -15.76
CA ALA A 173 -17.25 20.77 -17.09
C ALA A 173 -18.40 21.68 -17.52
N ARG A 174 -18.08 22.70 -18.38
CA ARG A 174 -19.08 23.63 -18.93
C ARG A 174 -20.20 22.81 -19.62
N GLY A 175 -21.44 22.89 -19.08
CA GLY A 175 -22.59 22.22 -19.66
C GLY A 175 -23.10 21.00 -18.86
N GLU A 176 -22.38 20.51 -17.88
CA GLU A 176 -22.89 19.48 -16.95
C GLU A 176 -23.85 20.12 -15.93
N ARG A 177 -25.02 19.49 -15.73
CA ARG A 177 -25.96 19.92 -14.68
C ARG A 177 -25.35 19.75 -13.30
N ARG A 178 -25.33 20.79 -12.49
CA ARG A 178 -25.01 20.74 -11.07
C ARG A 178 -25.94 19.75 -10.37
N THR A 179 -25.48 18.54 -10.13
CA THR A 179 -26.31 17.53 -9.47
C THR A 179 -26.19 17.57 -7.95
N ARG A 180 -25.07 18.00 -7.38
CA ARG A 180 -24.89 18.13 -5.91
C ARG A 180 -23.77 19.13 -5.57
N ASN A 181 -23.98 19.93 -4.51
CA ASN A 181 -22.94 20.75 -3.87
C ASN A 181 -22.10 19.96 -2.83
N ARG A 182 -22.12 18.64 -2.90
CA ARG A 182 -21.47 17.72 -1.97
C ARG A 182 -20.48 16.84 -2.71
N GLY A 183 -19.58 16.27 -1.94
CA GLY A 183 -18.57 15.32 -2.42
C GLY A 183 -17.23 15.95 -2.70
N ILE A 184 -16.24 15.08 -2.75
CA ILE A 184 -14.86 15.40 -3.15
C ILE A 184 -14.47 14.57 -4.37
N ALA A 185 -13.62 15.12 -5.20
CA ALA A 185 -13.24 14.51 -6.47
C ALA A 185 -12.46 13.20 -6.28
N GLN A 186 -13.02 12.08 -6.76
CA GLN A 186 -12.26 10.83 -6.85
C GLN A 186 -11.20 10.97 -7.95
N GLY A 187 -9.92 11.04 -7.58
CA GLY A 187 -8.78 11.22 -8.50
C GLY A 187 -7.88 12.40 -8.16
N SER A 188 -8.33 13.31 -7.29
CA SER A 188 -7.50 14.32 -6.66
C SER A 188 -6.57 13.69 -5.60
N CYS A 189 -5.32 14.15 -5.51
CA CYS A 189 -4.40 13.67 -4.47
C CYS A 189 -4.70 14.28 -3.08
N LEU A 190 -5.52 15.32 -3.02
CA LEU A 190 -5.97 15.96 -1.77
C LEU A 190 -7.16 15.22 -1.16
N SER A 191 -8.02 14.61 -1.99
CA SER A 191 -9.27 13.98 -1.56
C SER A 191 -9.08 12.86 -0.51
N PRO A 192 -8.09 11.97 -0.60
CA PRO A 192 -7.86 10.96 0.43
C PRO A 192 -7.58 11.55 1.82
N LEU A 193 -6.80 12.63 1.88
CA LEU A 193 -6.50 13.33 3.13
C LEU A 193 -7.75 13.97 3.74
N LEU A 194 -8.54 14.66 2.92
CA LEU A 194 -9.79 15.29 3.35
C LEU A 194 -10.82 14.23 3.80
N ALA A 195 -10.89 13.11 3.10
CA ALA A 195 -11.75 11.99 3.47
C ALA A 195 -11.42 11.48 4.89
N ASN A 196 -10.16 11.25 5.19
CA ASN A 196 -9.77 10.84 6.55
C ASN A 196 -10.12 11.88 7.61
N LEU A 197 -9.82 13.14 7.34
CA LEU A 197 -10.08 14.23 8.30
C LEU A 197 -11.57 14.38 8.61
N ALA A 198 -12.45 14.21 7.63
CA ALA A 198 -13.91 14.36 7.82
C ALA A 198 -14.48 13.36 8.82
N LEU A 199 -13.88 12.17 8.95
CA LEU A 199 -14.33 11.14 9.90
C LEU A 199 -13.56 11.13 11.22
N THR A 200 -12.59 12.02 11.42
CA THR A 200 -11.78 12.02 12.67
C THR A 200 -12.65 12.15 13.93
N GLY A 201 -13.75 12.92 13.86
CA GLY A 201 -14.71 13.04 14.96
C GLY A 201 -15.47 11.74 15.22
N VAL A 202 -15.83 11.00 14.17
CA VAL A 202 -16.47 9.68 14.27
C VAL A 202 -15.50 8.67 14.88
N ASP A 203 -14.26 8.63 14.36
CA ASP A 203 -13.23 7.72 14.85
C ASP A 203 -12.97 7.90 16.36
N ARG A 204 -12.94 9.15 16.82
CA ARG A 204 -12.76 9.47 18.25
C ARG A 204 -13.95 9.01 19.08
N ALA A 205 -15.16 9.34 18.65
CA ALA A 205 -16.38 8.99 19.37
C ALA A 205 -16.52 7.45 19.52
N MET A 206 -16.18 6.69 18.47
CA MET A 206 -16.20 5.22 18.53
C MET A 206 -15.12 4.67 19.48
N GLY A 207 -13.92 5.25 19.47
CA GLY A 207 -12.84 4.88 20.41
C GLY A 207 -13.18 5.23 21.86
N ASP A 208 -13.76 6.42 22.10
CA ASP A 208 -14.15 6.89 23.43
C ASP A 208 -15.30 6.04 24.02
N ALA A 209 -16.15 5.47 23.17
CA ALA A 209 -17.20 4.53 23.59
C ALA A 209 -16.66 3.15 24.01
N GLY A 210 -15.35 2.89 23.84
CA GLY A 210 -14.68 1.68 24.30
C GLY A 210 -14.73 0.49 23.34
N TYR A 211 -15.27 0.68 22.13
CA TYR A 211 -15.24 -0.36 21.10
C TYR A 211 -13.85 -0.54 20.50
N GLY A 212 -13.51 -1.77 20.14
CA GLY A 212 -12.39 -2.05 19.26
C GLY A 212 -12.70 -1.55 17.85
N TYR A 213 -12.13 -0.40 17.47
CA TYR A 213 -12.48 0.29 16.21
C TYR A 213 -11.29 0.33 15.26
N THR A 214 -11.52 -0.03 14.02
CA THR A 214 -10.53 -0.02 12.93
C THR A 214 -11.17 0.52 11.67
N ARG A 215 -10.60 1.58 11.08
CA ARG A 215 -11.08 2.12 9.81
C ARG A 215 -9.99 2.18 8.76
N PHE A 216 -10.29 1.72 7.56
CA PHE A 216 -9.46 1.86 6.37
C PHE A 216 -10.25 2.53 5.25
N ALA A 217 -10.13 3.84 5.10
CA ALA A 217 -10.96 4.69 4.24
C ALA A 217 -12.45 4.66 4.63
N ASP A 218 -13.28 4.04 3.80
CA ASP A 218 -14.71 3.78 3.98
C ASP A 218 -15.01 2.42 4.63
N ASP A 219 -14.04 1.51 4.68
CA ASP A 219 -14.19 0.16 5.25
C ASP A 219 -13.95 0.20 6.77
N ILE A 220 -14.96 -0.16 7.55
CA ILE A 220 -14.99 -0.05 9.01
C ILE A 220 -15.17 -1.45 9.62
N VAL A 221 -14.36 -1.73 10.63
CA VAL A 221 -14.47 -2.91 11.48
C VAL A 221 -14.60 -2.47 12.93
N ILE A 222 -15.63 -2.96 13.61
CA ILE A 222 -15.88 -2.75 15.04
C ILE A 222 -15.83 -4.10 15.73
N CYS A 223 -15.12 -4.17 16.85
CA CYS A 223 -15.01 -5.38 17.65
C CYS A 223 -15.50 -5.14 19.08
N SER A 224 -16.11 -6.17 19.67
CA SER A 224 -16.50 -6.20 21.07
C SER A 224 -16.22 -7.58 21.69
N PRO A 225 -15.98 -7.64 23.02
CA PRO A 225 -15.99 -8.90 23.76
C PRO A 225 -17.37 -9.59 23.79
N HIS A 226 -18.46 -8.80 23.61
CA HIS A 226 -19.82 -9.29 23.69
C HIS A 226 -20.59 -8.99 22.40
N GLU A 227 -21.30 -9.99 21.89
CA GLU A 227 -22.06 -9.85 20.64
C GLU A 227 -23.16 -8.76 20.68
N PRO A 228 -23.96 -8.62 21.76
CA PRO A 228 -25.01 -7.59 21.83
C PRO A 228 -24.49 -6.17 21.67
N ASP A 229 -23.26 -5.88 22.13
CA ASP A 229 -22.64 -4.54 22.03
C ASP A 229 -22.46 -4.08 20.58
N LEU A 230 -22.38 -5.03 19.63
CA LEU A 230 -22.22 -4.70 18.21
C LEU A 230 -23.46 -3.99 17.64
N LEU A 231 -24.65 -4.27 18.14
CA LEU A 231 -25.88 -3.56 17.74
C LEU A 231 -25.85 -2.11 18.24
N GLU A 232 -25.47 -1.92 19.49
CA GLU A 232 -25.32 -0.57 20.07
C GLU A 232 -24.23 0.23 19.34
N ALA A 233 -23.13 -0.43 18.99
CA ALA A 233 -22.04 0.18 18.21
C ALA A 233 -22.49 0.58 16.81
N LEU A 234 -23.33 -0.23 16.15
CA LEU A 234 -23.91 0.07 14.85
C LEU A 234 -24.85 1.29 14.92
N GLU A 235 -25.72 1.33 15.94
CA GLU A 235 -26.63 2.48 16.17
C GLU A 235 -25.84 3.75 16.46
N LEU A 236 -24.79 3.67 17.28
CA LEU A 236 -23.91 4.80 17.56
C LEU A 236 -23.23 5.27 16.28
N LEU A 237 -22.65 4.38 15.49
CA LEU A 237 -21.98 4.73 14.25
C LEU A 237 -22.96 5.40 13.26
N ASP A 238 -24.15 4.85 13.08
CA ASP A 238 -25.17 5.43 12.20
C ASP A 238 -25.61 6.83 12.70
N SER A 239 -25.79 7.00 14.00
CA SER A 239 -26.12 8.30 14.62
C SER A 239 -25.04 9.36 14.39
N LEU A 240 -23.79 8.97 14.30
CA LEU A 240 -22.65 9.84 14.01
C LEU A 240 -22.51 10.17 12.51
N LEU A 241 -22.88 9.26 11.62
CA LEU A 241 -22.77 9.42 10.17
C LEU A 241 -23.96 10.17 9.56
N THR A 242 -25.18 9.91 10.02
CA THR A 242 -26.43 10.49 9.48
C THR A 242 -26.42 12.02 9.46
N PRO A 243 -26.01 12.76 10.51
CA PRO A 243 -25.93 14.22 10.48
C PRO A 243 -24.92 14.75 9.45
N ARG A 244 -23.93 13.95 9.09
CA ARG A 244 -22.93 14.23 8.06
C ARG A 244 -23.41 13.91 6.65
N GLY A 245 -24.64 13.37 6.52
CA GLY A 245 -25.25 12.92 5.27
C GLY A 245 -24.57 11.69 4.67
N LEU A 246 -23.92 10.91 5.51
CA LEU A 246 -23.32 9.61 5.17
C LEU A 246 -24.25 8.49 5.64
N ARG A 247 -24.20 7.35 4.95
CA ARG A 247 -25.00 6.18 5.26
C ARG A 247 -24.13 4.93 5.22
N LEU A 248 -24.50 3.96 6.05
CA LEU A 248 -23.89 2.64 6.01
C LEU A 248 -24.46 1.81 4.85
N ASN A 249 -23.61 1.03 4.21
CA ASN A 249 -24.01 0.08 3.19
C ASN A 249 -24.60 -1.17 3.85
N GLN A 250 -25.93 -1.30 3.83
CA GLN A 250 -26.62 -2.41 4.48
C GLN A 250 -26.25 -3.78 3.89
N GLU A 251 -25.98 -3.87 2.58
CA GLU A 251 -25.60 -5.14 1.93
C GLU A 251 -24.19 -5.62 2.34
N LYS A 252 -23.34 -4.69 2.76
CA LYS A 252 -21.97 -5.01 3.24
C LYS A 252 -21.86 -5.04 4.75
N THR A 253 -22.92 -4.66 5.47
CA THR A 253 -22.94 -4.72 6.92
C THR A 253 -23.21 -6.15 7.36
N ALA A 254 -22.26 -6.73 8.06
CA ALA A 254 -22.31 -8.12 8.52
C ALA A 254 -21.69 -8.26 9.91
N MET A 255 -22.36 -9.04 10.76
CA MET A 255 -21.81 -9.49 12.03
C MET A 255 -21.19 -10.86 11.86
N THR A 256 -20.08 -11.11 12.49
CA THR A 256 -19.31 -12.36 12.48
C THR A 256 -18.45 -12.44 13.73
N SER A 257 -17.60 -13.45 13.82
CA SER A 257 -16.62 -13.59 14.89
C SER A 257 -15.26 -14.03 14.35
N PHE A 258 -14.22 -13.89 15.15
CA PHE A 258 -12.92 -14.47 14.79
C PHE A 258 -12.96 -16.01 14.77
N ASP A 259 -13.93 -16.64 15.44
CA ASP A 259 -14.10 -18.09 15.41
C ASP A 259 -14.70 -18.58 14.07
N GLU A 260 -15.63 -17.83 13.50
CA GLU A 260 -16.19 -18.10 12.17
C GLU A 260 -15.20 -17.75 11.04
N GLY A 261 -14.36 -16.79 11.28
CA GLY A 261 -13.39 -16.29 10.32
C GLY A 261 -13.98 -15.35 9.26
N PHE A 262 -13.17 -14.41 8.82
CA PHE A 262 -13.54 -13.43 7.78
C PHE A 262 -12.30 -12.90 7.05
N CYS A 263 -12.51 -12.26 5.91
CA CYS A 263 -11.44 -11.60 5.17
C CYS A 263 -11.57 -10.08 5.28
N TYR A 264 -10.49 -9.38 5.71
CA TYR A 264 -10.40 -7.93 5.77
C TYR A 264 -9.11 -7.45 5.12
N LEU A 265 -9.20 -6.46 4.23
CA LEU A 265 -8.07 -5.90 3.46
C LEU A 265 -7.19 -6.97 2.77
N GLY A 266 -7.79 -8.05 2.31
CA GLY A 266 -7.09 -9.14 1.64
C GLY A 266 -6.38 -10.12 2.58
N THR A 267 -6.57 -10.00 3.90
CA THR A 267 -6.07 -10.92 4.91
C THR A 267 -7.23 -11.71 5.51
N ASP A 268 -7.06 -13.03 5.60
CA ASP A 268 -8.02 -13.89 6.28
C ASP A 268 -7.78 -13.82 7.79
N PHE A 269 -8.84 -13.59 8.55
CA PHE A 269 -8.81 -13.59 10.01
C PHE A 269 -9.47 -14.86 10.55
N SER A 270 -8.90 -15.40 11.60
CA SER A 270 -9.46 -16.48 12.42
C SER A 270 -9.01 -16.30 13.86
N ARG A 271 -9.40 -17.23 14.72
CA ARG A 271 -9.07 -17.21 16.16
C ARG A 271 -7.57 -17.03 16.46
N SER A 272 -6.69 -17.52 15.59
CA SER A 272 -5.25 -17.49 15.79
C SER A 272 -4.46 -16.89 14.62
N PHE A 273 -5.13 -16.46 13.56
CA PHE A 273 -4.47 -15.91 12.37
C PHE A 273 -5.12 -14.57 11.94
N PRO A 274 -4.34 -13.59 11.46
CA PRO A 274 -2.88 -13.55 11.45
C PRO A 274 -2.33 -13.39 12.89
N PRO A 275 -1.13 -13.91 13.18
CA PRO A 275 -0.48 -13.61 14.46
C PRO A 275 -0.14 -12.12 14.52
N VAL A 276 -0.16 -11.54 15.73
CA VAL A 276 0.35 -10.20 15.95
C VAL A 276 1.85 -10.19 15.66
N ASP A 277 2.31 -9.29 14.84
CA ASP A 277 3.74 -9.15 14.58
C ASP A 277 4.42 -8.40 15.74
N PRO A 278 5.25 -9.06 16.56
CA PRO A 278 5.93 -8.41 17.67
C PRO A 278 6.96 -7.37 17.21
N ARG A 279 7.27 -7.34 15.91
CA ARG A 279 8.25 -6.43 15.29
C ARG A 279 7.58 -5.28 14.54
N HIS A 280 6.28 -5.09 14.70
CA HIS A 280 5.54 -4.05 14.00
C HIS A 280 6.05 -2.64 14.31
N ASP A 281 6.66 -2.45 15.48
CA ASP A 281 7.36 -1.21 15.84
C ASP A 281 8.72 -1.03 15.09
N ILE A 282 9.20 -2.08 14.44
CA ILE A 282 10.41 -2.07 13.62
C ILE A 282 9.97 -2.16 12.16
N LYS A 283 9.65 -1.02 11.56
CA LYS A 283 9.30 -0.92 10.13
C LYS A 283 10.26 -1.75 9.29
N GLY A 284 9.74 -2.78 8.63
CA GLY A 284 10.22 -3.18 7.35
C GLY A 284 11.04 -4.44 7.20
N ARG A 285 10.73 -5.57 7.85
CA ARG A 285 11.17 -6.86 7.28
C ARG A 285 10.04 -7.87 7.32
N PRO A 286 9.60 -8.34 6.13
CA PRO A 286 8.75 -9.52 6.04
C PRO A 286 9.48 -10.71 6.67
N ASP A 287 8.72 -11.61 7.28
CA ASP A 287 9.25 -12.86 7.81
C ASP A 287 10.00 -13.61 6.70
N PRO A 288 11.30 -13.95 6.87
CA PRO A 288 12.07 -14.67 5.87
C PRO A 288 11.47 -16.03 5.48
N ASP A 289 10.57 -16.58 6.30
CA ASP A 289 9.99 -17.91 6.08
C ASP A 289 8.76 -17.89 5.15
N GLN A 290 8.24 -16.72 4.76
CA GLN A 290 7.06 -16.57 3.88
C GLN A 290 7.44 -16.41 2.39
N VAL A 291 8.26 -17.29 1.87
CA VAL A 291 8.66 -17.30 0.47
C VAL A 291 7.68 -18.13 -0.36
N VAL A 292 7.09 -17.52 -1.39
CA VAL A 292 6.20 -18.20 -2.33
C VAL A 292 7.01 -18.72 -3.52
N TYR A 293 7.12 -20.03 -3.65
CA TYR A 293 7.76 -20.67 -4.79
C TYR A 293 6.72 -21.07 -5.82
N VAL A 294 6.87 -20.56 -7.05
CA VAL A 294 6.04 -20.92 -8.20
C VAL A 294 6.96 -21.53 -9.26
N GLY A 295 6.92 -22.85 -9.40
CA GLY A 295 7.84 -23.60 -10.27
C GLY A 295 7.14 -24.44 -11.33
N ARG A 296 5.83 -24.21 -11.58
CA ARG A 296 5.08 -24.95 -12.57
C ARG A 296 5.03 -24.21 -13.89
N ASP A 297 5.47 -24.85 -14.94
CA ASP A 297 5.41 -24.30 -16.30
C ASP A 297 3.97 -23.98 -16.70
N GLY A 298 3.76 -22.78 -17.27
CA GLY A 298 2.46 -22.28 -17.67
C GLY A 298 1.63 -21.64 -16.56
N ALA A 299 2.05 -21.73 -15.30
CA ALA A 299 1.38 -21.03 -14.19
C ALA A 299 1.44 -19.50 -14.39
N ARG A 300 0.42 -18.82 -13.89
CA ARG A 300 0.34 -17.35 -13.95
C ARG A 300 0.16 -16.75 -12.57
N VAL A 301 0.95 -15.73 -12.27
CA VAL A 301 0.87 -14.97 -11.03
C VAL A 301 0.19 -13.64 -11.32
N ARG A 302 -0.90 -13.36 -10.60
CA ARG A 302 -1.67 -12.12 -10.70
C ARG A 302 -2.15 -11.65 -9.33
N ILE A 303 -2.72 -10.45 -9.26
CA ILE A 303 -3.29 -9.88 -8.03
C ILE A 303 -4.80 -9.72 -8.19
N ARG A 304 -5.51 -10.08 -7.13
CA ARG A 304 -6.94 -9.80 -6.98
C ARG A 304 -7.21 -9.45 -5.51
N GLN A 305 -7.87 -8.32 -5.27
CA GLN A 305 -8.23 -7.86 -3.92
C GLN A 305 -7.05 -7.89 -2.92
N ASN A 306 -5.91 -7.33 -3.31
CA ASN A 306 -4.66 -7.30 -2.54
C ASN A 306 -4.08 -8.69 -2.17
N ARG A 307 -4.53 -9.77 -2.82
CA ARG A 307 -4.04 -11.13 -2.61
C ARG A 307 -3.24 -11.60 -3.82
N LEU A 308 -2.16 -12.33 -3.56
CA LEU A 308 -1.39 -13.00 -4.61
C LEU A 308 -2.17 -14.23 -5.08
N ILE A 309 -2.48 -14.25 -6.36
CA ILE A 309 -3.21 -15.35 -7.00
C ILE A 309 -2.24 -16.09 -7.92
N VAL A 310 -2.13 -17.38 -7.69
CA VAL A 310 -1.39 -18.28 -8.58
C VAL A 310 -2.40 -19.15 -9.29
N ASP A 311 -2.59 -18.91 -10.59
CA ASP A 311 -3.42 -19.75 -11.44
C ASP A 311 -2.60 -20.97 -11.84
N GLY A 312 -3.13 -22.16 -11.58
CA GLY A 312 -2.52 -23.41 -12.02
C GLY A 312 -2.62 -23.55 -13.54
N ALA A 313 -1.62 -24.16 -14.16
CA ALA A 313 -1.78 -24.71 -15.52
C ALA A 313 -2.70 -25.95 -15.48
N ASP A 314 -3.46 -26.16 -16.53
CA ASP A 314 -4.19 -27.42 -16.81
C ASP A 314 -5.20 -27.88 -15.73
N GLY A 315 -6.11 -26.98 -15.32
CA GLY A 315 -7.26 -27.34 -14.49
C GLY A 315 -6.97 -27.56 -13.00
N LEU A 316 -5.77 -27.21 -12.53
CA LEU A 316 -5.46 -27.23 -11.11
C LEU A 316 -6.13 -26.10 -10.35
N PRO A 317 -6.42 -26.31 -9.06
CA PRO A 317 -7.04 -25.29 -8.25
C PRO A 317 -6.16 -24.04 -8.15
N GLN A 318 -6.81 -22.89 -8.25
CA GLN A 318 -6.21 -21.60 -7.98
C GLN A 318 -5.77 -21.49 -6.54
N VAL A 319 -4.56 -20.97 -6.29
CA VAL A 319 -4.07 -20.68 -4.94
C VAL A 319 -4.18 -19.18 -4.70
N SER A 320 -4.76 -18.79 -3.57
CA SER A 320 -4.92 -17.41 -3.13
C SER A 320 -4.16 -17.18 -1.83
N ILE A 321 -3.16 -16.30 -1.86
CA ILE A 321 -2.24 -16.07 -0.74
C ILE A 321 -2.42 -14.62 -0.26
N PRO A 322 -2.73 -14.38 1.02
CA PRO A 322 -2.86 -13.03 1.55
C PRO A 322 -1.51 -12.30 1.54
N ARG A 323 -1.55 -10.95 1.47
CA ARG A 323 -0.35 -10.10 1.38
C ARG A 323 0.68 -10.41 2.48
N ARG A 324 0.23 -10.58 3.73
CA ARG A 324 1.11 -10.84 4.87
C ARG A 324 1.86 -12.16 4.81
N ALA A 325 1.36 -13.12 4.06
CA ALA A 325 2.01 -14.41 3.84
C ALA A 325 2.97 -14.41 2.65
N VAL A 326 3.38 -13.21 2.16
CA VAL A 326 4.30 -13.09 1.03
C VAL A 326 5.41 -12.12 1.39
N SER A 327 6.59 -12.65 1.69
CA SER A 327 7.81 -11.85 1.87
C SER A 327 8.65 -11.78 0.61
N ARG A 328 8.58 -12.83 -0.21
CA ARG A 328 9.34 -12.97 -1.45
C ARG A 328 8.61 -13.91 -2.40
N ILE A 329 8.76 -13.69 -3.69
CA ILE A 329 8.24 -14.57 -4.74
C ILE A 329 9.42 -15.11 -5.54
N VAL A 330 9.48 -16.43 -5.71
CA VAL A 330 10.49 -17.11 -6.53
C VAL A 330 9.78 -17.79 -7.69
N LEU A 331 10.07 -17.35 -8.90
CA LEU A 331 9.50 -17.88 -10.13
C LEU A 331 10.55 -18.76 -10.83
N THR A 332 10.23 -20.02 -11.06
CA THR A 332 11.16 -20.99 -11.69
C THR A 332 10.58 -21.49 -13.02
N GLY A 333 11.34 -21.41 -14.09
CA GLY A 333 10.91 -21.85 -15.41
C GLY A 333 9.94 -20.89 -16.11
N ALA A 334 8.99 -21.43 -16.89
CA ALA A 334 8.06 -20.64 -17.70
C ALA A 334 6.80 -20.20 -16.89
N VAL A 335 6.99 -19.36 -15.90
CA VAL A 335 5.92 -18.80 -15.08
C VAL A 335 5.60 -17.36 -15.53
N GLY A 336 4.33 -17.08 -15.81
CA GLY A 336 3.87 -15.74 -16.19
C GLY A 336 3.66 -14.84 -14.96
N LEU A 337 4.17 -13.60 -15.02
CA LEU A 337 3.93 -12.56 -14.02
C LEU A 337 3.14 -11.42 -14.65
N SER A 338 1.94 -11.16 -14.15
CA SER A 338 1.12 -10.06 -14.67
C SER A 338 1.72 -8.70 -14.32
N SER A 339 1.40 -7.66 -15.12
CA SER A 339 1.83 -6.28 -14.84
C SER A 339 1.33 -5.79 -13.47
N GLY A 340 0.10 -6.18 -13.08
CA GLY A 340 -0.46 -5.89 -11.77
C GLY A 340 0.32 -6.55 -10.63
N ALA A 341 0.71 -7.82 -10.79
CA ALA A 341 1.51 -8.53 -9.78
C ALA A 341 2.92 -7.93 -9.64
N ARG A 342 3.54 -7.54 -10.76
CA ARG A 342 4.83 -6.83 -10.76
C ARG A 342 4.75 -5.52 -10.00
N SER A 343 3.77 -4.68 -10.33
CA SER A 343 3.59 -3.37 -9.67
C SER A 343 3.26 -3.52 -8.19
N TRP A 344 2.41 -4.49 -7.85
CA TRP A 344 2.07 -4.81 -6.46
C TRP A 344 3.28 -5.27 -5.66
N ALA A 345 4.13 -6.14 -6.21
CA ALA A 345 5.34 -6.60 -5.55
C ALA A 345 6.31 -5.44 -5.29
N LEU A 346 6.56 -4.60 -6.29
CA LEU A 346 7.44 -3.42 -6.18
C LEU A 346 6.91 -2.40 -5.16
N TYR A 347 5.60 -2.17 -5.15
CA TYR A 347 4.97 -1.22 -4.22
C TYR A 347 4.99 -1.70 -2.76
N ASN A 348 4.99 -3.02 -2.55
CA ASN A 348 5.00 -3.65 -1.23
C ASN A 348 6.39 -4.13 -0.78
N ASP A 349 7.47 -3.72 -1.45
CA ASP A 349 8.86 -4.15 -1.16
C ASP A 349 9.03 -5.68 -1.17
N ILE A 350 8.26 -6.40 -2.00
CA ILE A 350 8.39 -7.84 -2.18
C ILE A 350 9.35 -8.09 -3.33
N ASP A 351 10.46 -8.74 -3.05
CA ASP A 351 11.40 -9.18 -4.08
C ASP A 351 10.78 -10.29 -4.94
N VAL A 352 10.91 -10.17 -6.26
CA VAL A 352 10.56 -11.25 -7.19
C VAL A 352 11.84 -11.76 -7.85
N ILE A 353 12.19 -13.02 -7.58
CA ILE A 353 13.39 -13.68 -8.11
C ILE A 353 12.98 -14.58 -9.26
N PHE A 354 13.72 -14.48 -10.36
CA PHE A 354 13.55 -15.33 -11.54
C PHE A 354 14.68 -16.35 -11.60
N LEU A 355 14.30 -17.62 -11.67
CA LEU A 355 15.22 -18.73 -11.83
C LEU A 355 14.93 -19.47 -13.14
N SER A 356 15.97 -20.01 -13.74
CA SER A 356 15.82 -20.96 -14.85
C SER A 356 15.17 -22.26 -14.37
N ARG A 357 14.72 -23.11 -15.30
CA ARG A 357 14.14 -24.43 -14.98
C ARG A 357 15.07 -25.30 -14.11
N HIS A 358 16.38 -25.10 -14.21
CA HIS A 358 17.39 -25.84 -13.44
C HIS A 358 17.87 -25.07 -12.19
N GLY A 359 17.16 -23.99 -11.79
CA GLY A 359 17.46 -23.21 -10.58
C GLY A 359 18.58 -22.17 -10.76
N GLY A 360 19.11 -21.98 -11.97
CA GLY A 360 20.08 -20.91 -12.25
C GLY A 360 19.41 -19.53 -12.11
N TYR A 361 20.09 -18.59 -11.46
CA TYR A 361 19.62 -17.23 -11.27
C TYR A 361 19.59 -16.47 -12.60
N LEU A 362 18.43 -15.88 -12.95
CA LEU A 362 18.23 -15.09 -14.16
C LEU A 362 18.16 -13.58 -13.86
N GLY A 363 17.66 -13.21 -12.69
CA GLY A 363 17.50 -11.82 -12.30
C GLY A 363 16.46 -11.65 -11.19
N GLN A 364 16.24 -10.39 -10.79
CA GLN A 364 15.20 -10.06 -9.80
C GLN A 364 14.55 -8.72 -10.09
N LEU A 365 13.32 -8.56 -9.63
CA LEU A 365 12.66 -7.28 -9.42
C LEU A 365 12.74 -6.94 -7.93
N ALA A 366 13.24 -5.75 -7.62
CA ALA A 366 13.28 -5.22 -6.26
C ALA A 366 12.67 -3.81 -6.26
N GLY A 367 11.95 -3.48 -5.21
CA GLY A 367 11.40 -2.15 -4.99
C GLY A 367 12.48 -1.09 -4.69
N PRO A 368 12.09 0.20 -4.61
CA PRO A 368 13.01 1.26 -4.22
C PRO A 368 13.46 1.02 -2.78
N ARG A 369 14.70 0.59 -2.62
CA ARG A 369 15.26 0.30 -1.31
C ARG A 369 15.42 1.58 -0.48
N SER A 370 15.10 1.50 0.82
CA SER A 370 15.26 2.61 1.76
C SER A 370 16.73 2.99 1.97
N THR A 371 16.99 4.17 2.53
CA THR A 371 18.34 4.60 2.94
C THR A 371 19.03 3.62 3.90
N ALA A 372 18.25 2.83 4.67
CA ALA A 372 18.76 1.73 5.48
C ALA A 372 19.44 0.64 4.64
N SER A 373 18.92 0.35 3.42
CA SER A 373 19.52 -0.62 2.49
C SER A 373 20.86 -0.12 1.94
N ALA A 374 21.01 1.18 1.67
CA ALA A 374 22.28 1.76 1.24
C ALA A 374 23.35 1.64 2.34
N ARG A 375 22.99 1.94 3.59
CA ARG A 375 23.89 1.75 4.75
C ARG A 375 24.29 0.30 4.95
N GLN A 376 23.32 -0.63 4.76
CA GLN A 376 23.60 -2.07 4.85
C GLN A 376 24.56 -2.54 3.75
N LEU A 377 24.40 -2.07 2.51
CA LEU A 377 25.32 -2.37 1.41
C LEU A 377 26.73 -1.84 1.67
N LEU A 378 26.85 -0.61 2.19
CA LEU A 378 28.16 -0.05 2.58
C LEU A 378 28.80 -0.87 3.70
N THR A 379 28.03 -1.30 4.69
CA THR A 379 28.50 -2.17 5.77
C THR A 379 28.95 -3.54 5.19
N GLN A 380 28.17 -4.15 4.32
CA GLN A 380 28.54 -5.39 3.66
C GLN A 380 29.82 -5.24 2.83
N ALA A 381 29.96 -4.14 2.10
CA ALA A 381 31.17 -3.85 1.33
C ALA A 381 32.40 -3.71 2.25
N SER A 382 32.26 -3.01 3.38
CA SER A 382 33.35 -2.86 4.35
C SER A 382 33.76 -4.21 4.97
N PHE A 383 32.80 -5.10 5.25
CA PHE A 383 33.08 -6.46 5.71
C PHE A 383 33.79 -7.31 4.65
N ALA A 384 33.41 -7.16 3.38
CA ALA A 384 33.99 -7.92 2.28
C ALA A 384 35.42 -7.53 1.98
N THR A 385 35.83 -6.30 2.26
CA THR A 385 37.18 -5.77 2.00
C THR A 385 38.11 -5.90 3.19
N ASN A 386 37.62 -6.26 4.38
CA ASN A 386 38.43 -6.44 5.58
C ASN A 386 38.56 -7.93 5.91
N ASP A 387 39.79 -8.47 5.87
CA ASP A 387 40.07 -9.89 6.11
C ASP A 387 39.74 -10.34 7.54
N ASP A 388 39.90 -9.46 8.54
CA ASP A 388 39.59 -9.78 9.94
C ASP A 388 38.09 -10.03 10.16
N THR A 389 37.21 -9.44 9.36
CA THR A 389 35.77 -9.64 9.40
C THR A 389 35.28 -10.65 8.40
N ARG A 390 35.86 -10.66 7.20
CA ARG A 390 35.52 -11.58 6.07
C ARG A 390 35.80 -13.02 6.39
N LEU A 391 37.01 -13.33 6.87
CA LEU A 391 37.46 -14.72 7.10
C LEU A 391 36.63 -15.44 8.17
N PRO A 392 36.34 -14.87 9.35
CA PRO A 392 35.45 -15.52 10.33
C PRO A 392 34.04 -15.77 9.79
N LEU A 393 33.49 -14.83 9.01
CA LEU A 393 32.18 -15.01 8.39
C LEU A 393 32.18 -16.11 7.32
N ALA A 394 33.18 -16.11 6.43
CA ALA A 394 33.33 -17.16 5.42
C ALA A 394 33.45 -18.54 6.06
N ARG A 395 34.26 -18.66 7.12
CA ARG A 395 34.41 -19.91 7.89
C ARG A 395 33.10 -20.36 8.50
N ALA A 396 32.32 -19.44 9.09
CA ALA A 396 31.00 -19.75 9.66
C ALA A 396 30.05 -20.30 8.59
N ILE A 397 29.99 -19.70 7.40
CA ILE A 397 29.18 -20.16 6.28
C ILE A 397 29.61 -21.55 5.79
N VAL A 398 30.91 -21.75 5.59
CA VAL A 398 31.44 -23.04 5.13
C VAL A 398 31.16 -24.15 6.16
N ARG A 399 31.36 -23.87 7.45
CA ARG A 399 31.06 -24.84 8.52
C ARG A 399 29.54 -25.17 8.57
N ALA A 400 28.69 -24.20 8.44
CA ALA A 400 27.24 -24.40 8.37
C ALA A 400 26.85 -25.27 7.17
N LYS A 401 27.39 -24.97 5.98
CA LYS A 401 27.18 -25.78 4.76
C LYS A 401 27.61 -27.24 4.95
N MET A 402 28.80 -27.48 5.51
CA MET A 402 29.31 -28.83 5.76
C MET A 402 28.42 -29.61 6.73
N ARG A 403 27.94 -28.94 7.83
CA ARG A 403 27.02 -29.59 8.77
C ARG A 403 25.68 -29.96 8.10
N HIS A 404 25.16 -29.10 7.25
CA HIS A 404 23.95 -29.41 6.49
C HIS A 404 24.15 -30.56 5.50
N GLN A 405 25.31 -30.65 4.83
CA GLN A 405 25.64 -31.77 3.95
C GLN A 405 25.64 -33.10 4.70
N VAL A 406 26.22 -33.17 5.91
CA VAL A 406 26.12 -34.33 6.78
C VAL A 406 24.67 -34.72 7.07
N SER A 407 23.83 -33.75 7.39
CA SER A 407 22.41 -34.01 7.66
C SER A 407 21.65 -34.53 6.43
N VAL A 408 21.98 -34.02 5.24
CA VAL A 408 21.41 -34.51 3.97
C VAL A 408 21.88 -35.94 3.69
N LEU A 409 23.17 -36.25 3.83
CA LEU A 409 23.71 -37.60 3.63
C LEU A 409 23.04 -38.60 4.55
N HIS A 410 22.92 -38.33 5.85
CA HIS A 410 22.20 -39.19 6.79
C HIS A 410 20.73 -39.42 6.40
N ARG A 411 20.04 -38.38 5.95
CA ARG A 411 18.63 -38.50 5.54
C ARG A 411 18.47 -39.31 4.26
N THR A 412 19.37 -39.13 3.30
CA THR A 412 19.36 -39.85 2.01
C THR A 412 19.80 -41.30 2.20
N GLY A 413 20.88 -41.56 2.93
CA GLY A 413 21.36 -42.91 3.20
C GLY A 413 20.32 -43.78 3.95
N ARG A 414 19.54 -43.20 4.89
CA ARG A 414 18.45 -43.94 5.52
C ARG A 414 17.32 -44.31 4.52
N ARG A 415 17.12 -43.54 3.46
CA ARG A 415 16.13 -43.85 2.42
C ARG A 415 16.62 -44.88 1.41
N SER A 416 17.89 -44.81 1.02
CA SER A 416 18.51 -45.68 0.00
C SER A 416 19.02 -47.02 0.52
N ARG A 417 18.99 -47.26 1.84
CA ARG A 417 19.59 -48.43 2.49
C ARG A 417 21.07 -48.63 2.16
N GLU A 418 21.77 -47.58 1.84
CA GLU A 418 23.21 -47.63 1.62
C GLU A 418 23.96 -47.91 2.92
N SER A 419 24.88 -48.87 2.86
CA SER A 419 25.54 -49.45 4.03
C SER A 419 26.67 -48.59 4.60
N ASP A 420 27.20 -47.64 3.87
CA ASP A 420 28.28 -46.77 4.35
C ASP A 420 28.03 -45.29 4.05
N VAL A 421 27.30 -44.66 4.93
CA VAL A 421 27.10 -43.19 4.94
C VAL A 421 27.97 -42.53 6.03
N GLU A 422 28.46 -43.30 6.99
CA GLU A 422 29.18 -42.76 8.14
C GLU A 422 30.61 -42.31 7.81
N THR A 423 31.30 -43.02 6.91
CA THR A 423 32.63 -42.63 6.49
C THR A 423 32.68 -41.25 5.81
N PRO A 424 31.84 -40.94 4.78
CA PRO A 424 31.79 -39.59 4.22
C PRO A 424 31.30 -38.55 5.21
N CYS A 425 30.39 -38.87 6.10
CA CYS A 425 29.93 -37.94 7.14
C CYS A 425 31.05 -37.58 8.12
N THR A 426 31.86 -38.56 8.52
CA THR A 426 33.02 -38.35 9.42
C THR A 426 34.06 -37.49 8.74
N THR A 427 34.38 -37.76 7.47
CA THR A 427 35.29 -36.93 6.67
C THR A 427 34.84 -35.48 6.58
N ILE A 428 33.56 -35.24 6.30
CA ILE A 428 32.99 -33.88 6.22
C ILE A 428 33.04 -33.19 7.60
N ARG A 429 32.77 -33.90 8.71
CA ARG A 429 32.88 -33.35 10.08
C ARG A 429 34.32 -32.92 10.38
N GLN A 430 35.28 -33.72 9.98
CA GLN A 430 36.73 -33.42 10.14
C GLN A 430 37.10 -32.18 9.36
N LEU A 431 36.76 -32.11 8.07
CA LEU A 431 36.99 -30.93 7.22
C LEU A 431 36.31 -29.67 7.76
N ALA A 432 35.12 -29.81 8.35
CA ALA A 432 34.40 -28.69 9.00
C ALA A 432 35.12 -28.19 10.26
N ALA A 433 35.80 -29.05 10.99
CA ALA A 433 36.65 -28.71 12.12
C ALA A 433 37.92 -28.01 11.66
N ASP A 434 38.60 -28.56 10.63
CA ASP A 434 39.82 -28.02 10.07
C ASP A 434 39.62 -26.64 9.39
N ALA A 435 38.47 -26.42 8.76
CA ALA A 435 38.11 -25.11 8.18
C ALA A 435 38.10 -23.96 9.22
N GLY A 436 38.07 -24.31 10.51
CA GLY A 436 38.23 -23.34 11.61
C GLY A 436 39.69 -22.91 11.85
N LEU A 437 40.63 -23.73 11.41
CA LEU A 437 42.06 -23.56 11.69
C LEU A 437 42.84 -22.90 10.53
N TYR A 438 42.29 -22.89 9.30
CA TYR A 438 42.96 -22.29 8.16
C TYR A 438 43.11 -20.76 8.35
N ARG A 439 44.34 -20.32 8.53
CA ARG A 439 44.75 -18.90 8.41
C ARG A 439 44.97 -18.69 6.91
N GLY A 440 44.15 -17.80 6.30
CA GLY A 440 44.24 -17.58 4.85
C GLY A 440 45.66 -17.29 4.37
N VAL A 441 45.93 -17.74 3.14
CA VAL A 441 47.12 -17.36 2.34
C VAL A 441 46.82 -16.02 1.69
#